data_c3ca53bd529e69de5494c12c6befae14
#
_entry.id   c3ca53bd529e69de5494c12c6befae14
#
_cell.length_a   1.000
_cell.length_b   1.000
_cell.length_c   1.000
_cell.angle_alpha   90.00
_cell.angle_beta   90.00
_cell.angle_gamma   90.00
#
_symmetry.space_group_name_H-M   'P 1'
#
loop_
_entity.id
_entity.type
_entity.pdbx_description
1 polymer ?
#
loop_
_entity_poly.entity_id
_entity_poly.type
_entity_poly.pdbx_seq_one_letter_code
_entity_poly.pdbx_strand_id
1 'polypeptide(L)'
;SEYALTGAIFSQDRYAIALASEKLKNCAGNFYINDKPTGAVVSQQPFGGGRASGTNDKAGSFLNLLRWASPRTIKETFVTPTDYRYPFLG
;
A
#
# COMPACT_ATOMS: atom_id res chain seq x y z
N SER A 1 -11.62 0.13 16.86
CA SER A 1 -10.93 -1.15 17.08
C SER A 1 -9.42 -0.97 16.93
N GLU A 2 -8.66 -1.74 17.66
CA GLU A 2 -7.20 -1.81 17.49
C GLU A 2 -6.79 -2.64 16.28
N TYR A 3 -7.69 -3.43 15.72
CA TYR A 3 -7.44 -4.26 14.55
C TYR A 3 -8.03 -3.63 13.28
N ALA A 4 -7.40 -3.89 12.14
CA ALA A 4 -7.82 -3.36 10.85
C ALA A 4 -7.45 -4.34 9.73
N LEU A 5 -7.95 -5.59 9.80
CA LEU A 5 -7.62 -6.62 8.84
C LEU A 5 -8.57 -6.60 7.64
N THR A 6 -9.82 -6.94 7.86
CA THR A 6 -10.83 -7.00 6.80
C THR A 6 -12.07 -6.22 7.20
N GLY A 7 -12.77 -5.71 6.22
CA GLY A 7 -14.07 -5.07 6.37
C GLY A 7 -14.86 -5.20 5.09
N ALA A 8 -16.17 -5.03 5.17
CA ALA A 8 -17.04 -5.13 4.01
C ALA A 8 -18.25 -4.23 4.16
N ILE A 9 -18.75 -3.77 3.02
CA ILE A 9 -20.06 -3.10 2.95
C ILE A 9 -20.87 -3.72 1.81
N PHE A 10 -22.19 -3.69 1.98
CA PHE A 10 -23.14 -4.15 0.96
C PHE A 10 -24.12 -3.03 0.69
N SER A 11 -24.08 -2.48 -0.51
CA SER A 11 -24.96 -1.40 -0.93
C SER A 11 -25.00 -1.29 -2.44
N GLN A 12 -26.14 -0.92 -2.99
CA GLN A 12 -26.28 -0.59 -4.41
C GLN A 12 -26.18 0.92 -4.66
N ASP A 13 -26.14 1.72 -3.59
CA ASP A 13 -26.04 3.18 -3.68
C ASP A 13 -24.57 3.60 -3.81
N ARG A 14 -24.20 4.17 -4.94
CA ARG A 14 -22.83 4.60 -5.20
C ARG A 14 -22.37 5.72 -4.26
N TYR A 15 -23.28 6.59 -3.82
CA TYR A 15 -22.92 7.64 -2.87
C TYR A 15 -22.63 7.05 -1.49
N ALA A 16 -23.40 6.05 -1.05
CA ALA A 16 -23.16 5.37 0.21
C ALA A 16 -21.82 4.63 0.18
N ILE A 17 -21.49 3.98 -0.94
CA ILE A 17 -20.21 3.29 -1.12
C ILE A 17 -19.06 4.29 -1.04
N ALA A 18 -19.16 5.42 -1.73
CA ALA A 18 -18.12 6.45 -1.71
C ALA A 18 -17.91 7.02 -0.31
N LEU A 19 -19.01 7.31 0.40
CA LEU A 19 -18.94 7.81 1.76
C LEU A 19 -18.29 6.80 2.70
N ALA A 20 -18.72 5.54 2.64
CA ALA A 20 -18.16 4.48 3.49
C ALA A 20 -16.69 4.26 3.18
N SER A 21 -16.28 4.26 1.91
CA SER A 21 -14.87 4.09 1.50
C SER A 21 -13.99 5.19 2.08
N GLU A 22 -14.45 6.43 2.08
CA GLU A 22 -13.70 7.55 2.65
C GLU A 22 -13.66 7.47 4.18
N LYS A 23 -14.79 7.23 4.83
CA LYS A 23 -14.87 7.21 6.29
C LYS A 23 -14.15 6.03 6.92
N LEU A 24 -14.09 4.90 6.23
CA LEU A 24 -13.55 3.66 6.74
C LEU A 24 -12.17 3.31 6.17
N LYS A 25 -11.51 4.24 5.50
CA LYS A 25 -10.25 3.98 4.80
C LYS A 25 -9.13 3.45 5.70
N ASN A 26 -9.18 3.74 7.00
CA ASN A 26 -8.19 3.26 7.96
C ASN A 26 -8.70 2.13 8.86
N CYS A 27 -9.84 1.54 8.52
CA CYS A 27 -10.47 0.51 9.34
C CYS A 27 -10.19 -0.91 8.86
N ALA A 28 -9.66 -1.08 7.66
CA ALA A 28 -9.39 -2.41 7.11
C ALA A 28 -8.30 -2.32 6.04
N GLY A 29 -7.35 -3.24 6.07
CA GLY A 29 -6.36 -3.38 5.00
C GLY A 29 -6.98 -3.98 3.74
N ASN A 30 -7.90 -4.92 3.90
CA ASN A 30 -8.71 -5.45 2.81
C ASN A 30 -10.16 -5.02 3.02
N PHE A 31 -10.67 -4.22 2.10
CA PHE A 31 -12.02 -3.68 2.18
C PHE A 31 -12.82 -4.14 0.97
N TYR A 32 -13.91 -4.85 1.24
CA TYR A 32 -14.71 -5.50 0.22
C TYR A 32 -16.02 -4.77 0.01
N ILE A 33 -16.42 -4.59 -1.24
CA ILE A 33 -17.68 -3.94 -1.61
C ILE A 33 -18.52 -4.95 -2.38
N ASN A 34 -19.68 -5.30 -1.82
CA ASN A 34 -20.61 -6.26 -2.41
C ASN A 34 -19.97 -7.61 -2.73
N ASP A 35 -19.04 -8.03 -1.89
CA ASP A 35 -18.33 -9.30 -2.01
C ASP A 35 -18.30 -9.96 -0.64
N LYS A 36 -17.76 -11.18 -0.55
CA LYS A 36 -17.65 -11.83 0.76
C LYS A 36 -16.68 -11.04 1.65
N PRO A 37 -16.94 -11.00 2.96
CA PRO A 37 -16.22 -10.09 3.86
C PRO A 37 -14.80 -10.50 4.20
N THR A 38 -14.35 -11.68 3.78
CA THR A 38 -13.00 -12.19 4.05
C THR A 38 -12.65 -13.30 3.06
N GLY A 39 -11.48 -13.91 3.21
CA GLY A 39 -11.05 -15.01 2.34
C GLY A 39 -10.46 -14.51 1.05
N ALA A 40 -9.36 -13.77 1.12
CA ALA A 40 -8.63 -13.31 -0.06
C ALA A 40 -8.19 -14.50 -0.92
N VAL A 41 -8.32 -14.33 -2.23
CA VAL A 41 -7.93 -15.33 -3.22
C VAL A 41 -6.65 -14.88 -3.90
N VAL A 42 -5.65 -15.74 -3.92
CA VAL A 42 -4.36 -15.46 -4.57
C VAL A 42 -4.60 -15.09 -6.04
N SER A 43 -3.89 -14.08 -6.51
CA SER A 43 -4.00 -13.50 -7.86
C SER A 43 -5.25 -12.65 -8.09
N GLN A 44 -6.18 -12.58 -7.15
CA GLN A 44 -7.32 -11.67 -7.23
C GLN A 44 -7.09 -10.42 -6.41
N GLN A 45 -6.69 -10.60 -5.16
CA GLN A 45 -6.34 -9.47 -4.30
C GLN A 45 -5.22 -9.83 -3.35
N PRO A 46 -4.33 -8.88 -3.03
CA PRO A 46 -3.34 -9.07 -1.96
C PRO A 46 -4.03 -9.00 -0.60
N PHE A 47 -3.35 -9.50 0.43
CA PHE A 47 -3.94 -9.59 1.76
C PHE A 47 -3.02 -8.97 2.81
N GLY A 48 -3.59 -8.16 3.66
CA GLY A 48 -2.90 -7.56 4.78
C GLY A 48 -3.75 -6.54 5.49
N GLY A 49 -3.42 -6.25 6.73
CA GLY A 49 -4.13 -5.29 7.55
C GLY A 49 -3.21 -4.32 8.24
N GLY A 50 -3.79 -3.24 8.75
CA GLY A 50 -3.09 -2.22 9.50
C GLY A 50 -3.31 -2.34 11.00
N ARG A 51 -2.88 -1.33 11.74
CA ARG A 51 -2.98 -1.29 13.19
C ARG A 51 -2.42 -2.58 13.80
N ALA A 52 -3.10 -3.16 14.78
CA ALA A 52 -2.64 -4.41 15.40
C ALA A 52 -2.78 -5.64 14.49
N SER A 53 -3.40 -5.52 13.33
CA SER A 53 -3.52 -6.62 12.37
C SER A 53 -2.27 -6.82 11.51
N GLY A 54 -1.30 -5.92 11.56
CA GLY A 54 -0.04 -6.09 10.87
C GLY A 54 0.49 -4.83 10.21
N THR A 55 1.51 -4.98 9.39
CA THR A 55 2.18 -3.89 8.69
C THR A 55 1.60 -3.61 7.30
N ASN A 56 0.55 -4.32 6.93
CA ASN A 56 -0.15 -4.15 5.65
C ASN A 56 0.76 -4.40 4.44
N ASP A 57 1.62 -5.41 4.52
CA ASP A 57 2.62 -5.71 3.48
C ASP A 57 2.03 -6.33 2.21
N LYS A 58 0.73 -6.62 2.20
CA LYS A 58 0.00 -7.10 1.03
C LYS A 58 0.55 -8.41 0.47
N ALA A 59 0.44 -9.47 1.28
CA ALA A 59 0.80 -10.83 0.87
C ALA A 59 0.06 -11.21 -0.42
N GLY A 60 0.77 -11.85 -1.33
CA GLY A 60 0.24 -12.20 -2.64
C GLY A 60 0.40 -11.12 -3.69
N SER A 61 1.19 -10.06 -3.40
CA SER A 61 1.53 -9.02 -4.36
C SER A 61 3.02 -8.71 -4.32
N PHE A 62 3.51 -7.99 -5.34
CA PHE A 62 4.91 -7.56 -5.38
C PHE A 62 5.25 -6.61 -4.22
N LEU A 63 4.26 -5.93 -3.63
CA LEU A 63 4.46 -5.03 -2.50
C LEU A 63 5.04 -5.76 -1.28
N ASN A 64 4.68 -7.03 -1.10
CA ASN A 64 5.23 -7.83 -0.02
C ASN A 64 6.74 -8.04 -0.18
N LEU A 65 7.23 -8.11 -1.40
CA LEU A 65 8.65 -8.34 -1.68
C LEU A 65 9.53 -7.18 -1.21
N LEU A 66 9.00 -5.96 -1.13
CA LEU A 66 9.74 -4.81 -0.63
C LEU A 66 10.19 -4.98 0.82
N ARG A 67 9.44 -5.75 1.61
CA ARG A 67 9.80 -6.05 3.00
C ARG A 67 11.09 -6.89 3.10
N TRP A 68 11.39 -7.67 2.07
CA TRP A 68 12.54 -8.56 2.02
C TRP A 68 13.74 -7.95 1.31
N ALA A 69 13.58 -6.75 0.76
CA ALA A 69 14.61 -6.05 0.02
C ALA A 69 15.18 -4.91 0.86
N SER A 70 16.46 -4.63 0.63
CA SER A 70 17.14 -3.49 1.24
C SER A 70 17.63 -2.59 0.11
N PRO A 71 16.89 -1.55 -0.24
CA PRO A 71 17.27 -0.66 -1.35
C PRO A 71 18.60 0.00 -1.10
N ARG A 72 19.42 0.08 -2.16
CA ARG A 72 20.70 0.76 -2.11
C ARG A 72 20.84 1.64 -3.35
N THR A 73 21.30 2.85 -3.13
CA THR A 73 21.62 3.77 -4.22
C THR A 73 23.11 3.87 -4.38
N ILE A 74 23.57 3.71 -5.61
CA ILE A 74 24.98 3.91 -5.98
C ILE A 74 25.01 5.02 -7.01
N LYS A 75 25.84 6.03 -6.74
CA LYS A 75 26.12 7.08 -7.71
C LYS A 75 27.63 7.08 -7.96
N GLU A 76 28.02 6.97 -9.24
CA GLU A 76 29.42 6.97 -9.64
C GLU A 76 29.65 8.05 -10.67
N THR A 77 30.76 8.79 -10.53
CA THR A 77 31.16 9.82 -11.47
C THR A 77 32.50 9.41 -12.06
N PHE A 78 32.54 9.21 -13.38
CA PHE A 78 33.79 8.76 -14.06
C PHE A 78 34.84 9.86 -14.17
N VAL A 79 34.38 11.10 -14.22
CA VAL A 79 35.29 12.26 -14.21
C VAL A 79 35.00 13.07 -12.96
N THR A 80 35.97 13.11 -12.05
CA THR A 80 35.84 13.85 -10.78
C THR A 80 35.64 15.35 -11.07
N PRO A 81 34.58 15.96 -10.52
CA PRO A 81 34.36 17.38 -10.71
C PRO A 81 35.46 18.22 -10.09
N THR A 82 35.91 19.25 -10.79
CA THR A 82 36.91 20.19 -10.32
C THR A 82 36.36 21.58 -10.08
N ASP A 83 35.12 21.83 -10.51
CA ASP A 83 34.39 23.09 -10.29
C ASP A 83 33.37 22.89 -9.17
N TYR A 84 33.39 23.77 -8.17
CA TYR A 84 32.44 23.69 -7.07
C TYR A 84 30.98 23.98 -7.45
N ARG A 85 30.78 24.57 -8.63
CA ARG A 85 29.44 24.92 -9.11
C ARG A 85 28.76 23.70 -9.73
N TYR A 86 27.47 23.55 -9.44
CA TYR A 86 26.65 22.59 -10.17
C TYR A 86 26.33 23.10 -11.57
N PRO A 87 26.08 22.22 -12.54
CA PRO A 87 25.79 22.66 -13.92
C PRO A 87 24.67 23.68 -14.03
N PHE A 88 23.68 23.64 -13.15
CA PHE A 88 22.58 24.61 -13.18
C PHE A 88 22.95 25.98 -12.62
N LEU A 89 24.10 26.13 -11.99
CA LEU A 89 24.60 27.40 -11.47
C LEU A 89 25.47 28.17 -12.47
N GLY A 90 25.92 27.46 -13.45
CA GLY A 90 26.87 28.05 -14.30
C GLY A 90 26.87 27.73 -15.74
#